data_19edc230308d295edcc012ee85764b22
#
_entry.id   19edc230308d295edcc012ee85764b22
#
_cell.length_a   1.000
_cell.length_b   1.000
_cell.length_c   1.000
_cell.angle_alpha   90.00
_cell.angle_beta   90.00
_cell.angle_gamma   90.00
#
_symmetry.space_group_name_H-M   'P 1'
#
loop_
_entity.id
_entity.type
_entity.pdbx_description
1 polymer ?
#
loop_
_entity_poly.entity_id
_entity_poly.type
_entity_poly.pdbx_seq_one_letter_code
_entity_poly.pdbx_strand_id
1 'polypeptide(L)'
;MSEIKIGVITASDRASKGIYEDISGVAIQDTMKDYLKSEFEIVYRCIPDEQTLLESTMKELCDEVGCSLVVTTGGTGPALRDVTPEATQKVCEKMMPGFGELMRQVSLQYVPTAILSRQTAGIRGKSLIINLPGKPKSIRECLDAVFPAVPYCIDLLEGPFIETNEEVIKAFRPKAK
;
A
#
# COMPACT_ATOMS: atom_id res chain seq x y z
N MET A 1 3.68 16.71 17.85
CA MET A 1 3.23 15.39 17.32
C MET A 1 3.54 15.32 15.84
N SER A 2 4.12 14.22 15.40
CA SER A 2 4.32 14.02 13.97
C SER A 2 2.98 13.76 13.31
N GLU A 3 2.74 14.45 12.20
CA GLU A 3 1.55 14.30 11.38
C GLU A 3 1.61 12.97 10.62
N ILE A 4 0.50 12.20 10.64
CA ILE A 4 0.41 10.94 9.91
C ILE A 4 0.02 11.27 8.47
N LYS A 5 0.91 10.92 7.53
CA LYS A 5 0.65 11.05 6.09
C LYS A 5 0.68 9.67 5.45
N ILE A 6 -0.34 9.40 4.66
CA ILE A 6 -0.48 8.16 3.91
C ILE A 6 -0.51 8.50 2.43
N GLY A 7 0.49 8.00 1.71
CA GLY A 7 0.55 8.10 0.26
C GLY A 7 -0.32 7.04 -0.40
N VAL A 8 -1.08 7.42 -1.41
CA VAL A 8 -1.87 6.50 -2.23
C VAL A 8 -1.50 6.71 -3.69
N ILE A 9 -0.99 5.67 -4.33
CA ILE A 9 -0.59 5.70 -5.73
C ILE A 9 -1.47 4.75 -6.54
N THR A 10 -2.18 5.27 -7.52
CA THR A 10 -2.84 4.45 -8.53
C THR A 10 -1.97 4.42 -9.77
N ALA A 11 -1.50 3.22 -10.13
CA ALA A 11 -0.77 2.97 -11.37
C ALA A 11 -1.76 2.47 -12.42
N SER A 12 -2.10 3.32 -13.37
CA SER A 12 -3.04 2.99 -14.44
C SER A 12 -2.89 3.95 -15.63
N ASP A 13 -2.55 3.40 -16.77
CA ASP A 13 -2.50 4.18 -18.02
C ASP A 13 -3.85 4.85 -18.35
N ARG A 14 -4.94 4.13 -18.11
CA ARG A 14 -6.30 4.62 -18.42
C ARG A 14 -6.81 5.64 -17.40
N ALA A 15 -6.70 5.34 -16.11
CA ALA A 15 -7.15 6.25 -15.07
C ALA A 15 -6.35 7.56 -15.09
N SER A 16 -5.03 7.48 -15.31
CA SER A 16 -4.18 8.68 -15.40
C SER A 16 -4.52 9.60 -16.55
N LYS A 17 -5.12 9.07 -17.63
CA LYS A 17 -5.62 9.83 -18.78
C LYS A 17 -7.08 10.25 -18.67
N GLY A 18 -7.74 9.92 -17.55
CA GLY A 18 -9.15 10.24 -17.35
C GLY A 18 -10.13 9.40 -18.18
N ILE A 19 -9.70 8.25 -18.72
CA ILE A 19 -10.54 7.37 -19.54
C ILE A 19 -11.64 6.73 -18.68
N TYR A 20 -11.34 6.43 -17.42
CA TYR A 20 -12.33 6.01 -16.43
C TYR A 20 -11.98 6.58 -15.05
N GLU A 21 -12.96 6.57 -14.15
CA GLU A 21 -12.79 7.01 -12.78
C GLU A 21 -11.93 6.02 -11.98
N ASP A 22 -11.02 6.54 -11.15
CA ASP A 22 -10.16 5.72 -10.29
C ASP A 22 -10.91 5.25 -9.03
N ILE A 23 -11.70 4.21 -9.20
CA ILE A 23 -12.43 3.59 -8.08
C ILE A 23 -11.51 2.85 -7.10
N SER A 24 -10.35 2.38 -7.56
CA SER A 24 -9.38 1.66 -6.74
C SER A 24 -8.68 2.58 -5.74
N GLY A 25 -8.23 3.75 -6.20
CA GLY A 25 -7.64 4.75 -5.33
C GLY A 25 -8.63 5.29 -4.29
N VAL A 26 -9.89 5.46 -4.67
CA VAL A 26 -10.98 5.84 -3.74
C VAL A 26 -11.21 4.73 -2.71
N ALA A 27 -11.22 3.46 -3.13
CA ALA A 27 -11.39 2.33 -2.23
C ALA A 27 -10.30 2.26 -1.15
N ILE A 28 -9.05 2.54 -1.50
CA ILE A 28 -7.95 2.60 -0.52
C ILE A 28 -8.20 3.74 0.48
N GLN A 29 -8.53 4.93 -0.01
CA GLN A 29 -8.76 6.09 0.83
C GLN A 29 -9.92 5.85 1.82
N ASP A 30 -11.01 5.29 1.35
CA ASP A 30 -12.16 4.96 2.19
C ASP A 30 -11.81 3.89 3.23
N THR A 31 -11.02 2.89 2.85
CA THR A 31 -10.54 1.86 3.78
C THR A 31 -9.67 2.47 4.89
N MET A 32 -8.77 3.41 4.56
CA MET A 32 -7.97 4.10 5.58
C MET A 32 -8.83 4.91 6.54
N LYS A 33 -9.87 5.57 6.05
CA LYS A 33 -10.83 6.29 6.90
C LYS A 33 -11.57 5.36 7.85
N ASP A 34 -11.91 4.15 7.41
CA ASP A 34 -12.55 3.15 8.26
C ASP A 34 -11.58 2.60 9.33
N TYR A 35 -10.32 2.39 8.95
CA TYR A 35 -9.32 1.74 9.81
C TYR A 35 -8.78 2.64 10.90
N LEU A 36 -8.50 3.92 10.60
CA LEU A 36 -7.74 4.78 11.50
C LEU A 36 -8.64 5.61 12.40
N LYS A 37 -8.31 5.57 13.68
CA LYS A 37 -8.85 6.48 14.69
C LYS A 37 -8.00 7.75 14.80
N SER A 38 -6.69 7.64 14.56
CA SER A 38 -5.78 8.79 14.50
C SER A 38 -6.13 9.71 13.34
N GLU A 39 -5.93 11.01 13.52
CA GLU A 39 -6.00 11.97 12.41
C GLU A 39 -4.86 11.72 11.42
N PHE A 40 -5.15 11.81 10.13
CA PHE A 40 -4.17 11.59 9.08
C PHE A 40 -4.53 12.37 7.80
N GLU A 41 -3.52 12.55 6.96
CA GLU A 41 -3.66 13.17 5.64
C GLU A 41 -3.41 12.13 4.55
N ILE A 42 -4.23 12.13 3.52
CA ILE A 42 -4.00 11.34 2.29
C ILE A 42 -3.28 12.21 1.27
N VAL A 43 -2.18 11.70 0.73
CA VAL A 43 -1.48 12.31 -0.40
C VAL A 43 -1.61 11.37 -1.60
N TYR A 44 -2.47 11.75 -2.54
CA TYR A 44 -2.89 10.91 -3.65
C TYR A 44 -2.15 11.27 -4.95
N ARG A 45 -1.79 10.21 -5.70
CA ARG A 45 -1.22 10.34 -7.05
C ARG A 45 -1.84 9.28 -7.96
N CYS A 46 -2.25 9.68 -9.15
CA CYS A 46 -2.70 8.78 -10.20
C CYS A 46 -1.77 8.94 -11.41
N ILE A 47 -1.01 7.92 -11.72
CA ILE A 47 0.08 7.99 -12.71
C ILE A 47 0.02 6.80 -13.67
N PRO A 48 0.60 6.94 -14.90
CA PRO A 48 0.67 5.83 -15.83
C PRO A 48 1.60 4.71 -15.34
N ASP A 49 1.44 3.52 -15.94
CA ASP A 49 2.25 2.33 -15.64
C ASP A 49 3.67 2.46 -16.24
N GLU A 50 4.46 3.37 -15.67
CA GLU A 50 5.84 3.61 -16.06
C GLU A 50 6.76 3.47 -14.84
N GLN A 51 7.74 2.57 -14.94
CA GLN A 51 8.60 2.22 -13.81
C GLN A 51 9.35 3.42 -13.23
N THR A 52 9.98 4.24 -14.07
CA THR A 52 10.75 5.40 -13.60
C THR A 52 9.87 6.43 -12.89
N LEU A 53 8.65 6.62 -13.36
CA LEU A 53 7.70 7.54 -12.75
C LEU A 53 7.16 6.98 -11.41
N LEU A 54 6.88 5.67 -11.35
CA LEU A 54 6.53 5.00 -10.09
C LEU A 54 7.65 5.12 -9.06
N GLU A 55 8.90 4.88 -9.46
CA GLU A 55 10.06 5.03 -8.58
C GLU A 55 10.20 6.46 -8.05
N SER A 56 10.12 7.47 -8.92
CA SER A 56 10.24 8.87 -8.50
C SER A 56 9.07 9.32 -7.61
N THR A 57 7.86 8.84 -7.88
CA THR A 57 6.69 9.15 -7.05
C THR A 57 6.79 8.51 -5.67
N MET A 58 7.23 7.25 -5.58
CA MET A 58 7.47 6.58 -4.30
C MET A 58 8.54 7.32 -3.48
N LYS A 59 9.64 7.73 -4.12
CA LYS A 59 10.70 8.51 -3.47
C LYS A 59 10.19 9.87 -2.97
N GLU A 60 9.42 10.59 -3.79
CA GLU A 60 8.80 11.85 -3.40
C GLU A 60 7.95 11.68 -2.14
N LEU A 61 7.05 10.69 -2.14
CA LEU A 61 6.13 10.47 -1.02
C LEU A 61 6.86 10.05 0.26
N CYS A 62 7.90 9.22 0.14
CA CYS A 62 8.67 8.76 1.29
C CYS A 62 9.63 9.83 1.81
N ASP A 63 10.43 10.43 0.93
CA ASP A 63 11.59 11.25 1.30
C ASP A 63 11.25 12.74 1.50
N GLU A 64 10.35 13.29 0.66
CA GLU A 64 10.04 14.71 0.65
C GLU A 64 8.74 15.02 1.40
N VAL A 65 7.67 14.27 1.10
CA VAL A 65 6.37 14.45 1.78
C VAL A 65 6.40 13.87 3.19
N GLY A 66 7.15 12.81 3.42
CA GLY A 66 7.28 12.16 4.71
C GLY A 66 6.12 11.22 5.05
N CYS A 67 5.57 10.52 4.06
CA CYS A 67 4.54 9.53 4.30
C CYS A 67 5.09 8.36 5.13
N SER A 68 4.39 7.98 6.18
CA SER A 68 4.74 6.81 7.00
C SER A 68 4.36 5.50 6.30
N LEU A 69 3.29 5.55 5.51
CA LEU A 69 2.76 4.46 4.73
C LEU A 69 2.49 4.94 3.31
N VAL A 70 2.93 4.18 2.33
CA VAL A 70 2.59 4.38 0.91
C VAL A 70 1.93 3.12 0.40
N VAL A 71 0.72 3.25 -0.10
CA VAL A 71 -0.07 2.12 -0.60
C VAL A 71 -0.30 2.33 -2.10
N THR A 72 0.03 1.32 -2.90
CA THR A 72 -0.17 1.38 -4.34
C THR A 72 -1.26 0.42 -4.78
N THR A 73 -1.94 0.72 -5.87
CA THR A 73 -2.87 -0.18 -6.54
C THR A 73 -2.61 -0.18 -8.04
N GLY A 74 -2.76 -1.34 -8.68
CA GLY A 74 -2.50 -1.54 -10.10
C GLY A 74 -1.06 -1.94 -10.41
N GLY A 75 -0.85 -2.45 -11.61
CA GLY A 75 0.47 -2.80 -12.14
C GLY A 75 1.17 -3.98 -11.46
N THR A 76 0.43 -4.91 -10.83
CA THR A 76 1.01 -6.01 -10.07
C THR A 76 0.92 -7.39 -10.73
N GLY A 77 0.36 -7.49 -11.91
CA GLY A 77 0.24 -8.75 -12.65
C GLY A 77 1.45 -9.05 -13.53
N PRO A 78 1.31 -10.04 -14.45
CA PRO A 78 2.38 -10.44 -15.36
C PRO A 78 2.38 -9.72 -16.71
N ALA A 79 1.48 -8.76 -16.93
CA ALA A 79 1.42 -8.02 -18.19
C ALA A 79 2.68 -7.18 -18.41
N LEU A 80 3.01 -6.89 -19.65
CA LEU A 80 4.25 -6.17 -20.00
C LEU A 80 4.33 -4.76 -19.36
N ARG A 81 3.17 -4.13 -19.17
CA ARG A 81 3.09 -2.81 -18.53
C ARG A 81 2.99 -2.87 -17.01
N ASP A 82 2.89 -4.06 -16.40
CA ASP A 82 2.85 -4.23 -14.95
C ASP A 82 4.26 -4.16 -14.38
N VAL A 83 4.63 -3.03 -13.78
CA VAL A 83 5.99 -2.74 -13.31
C VAL A 83 6.04 -2.23 -11.86
N THR A 84 4.91 -2.26 -11.15
CA THR A 84 4.84 -1.75 -9.78
C THR A 84 5.74 -2.53 -8.80
N PRO A 85 5.80 -3.87 -8.83
CA PRO A 85 6.72 -4.61 -7.95
C PRO A 85 8.18 -4.30 -8.24
N GLU A 86 8.57 -4.13 -9.50
CA GLU A 86 9.93 -3.76 -9.90
C GLU A 86 10.31 -2.38 -9.39
N ALA A 87 9.40 -1.41 -9.51
CA ALA A 87 9.62 -0.06 -8.96
C ALA A 87 9.78 -0.11 -7.44
N THR A 88 8.93 -0.86 -6.75
CA THR A 88 8.99 -1.03 -5.29
C THR A 88 10.32 -1.64 -4.85
N GLN A 89 10.75 -2.71 -5.52
CA GLN A 89 12.02 -3.36 -5.23
C GLN A 89 13.20 -2.41 -5.44
N LYS A 90 13.13 -1.57 -6.47
CA LYS A 90 14.20 -0.63 -6.82
C LYS A 90 14.38 0.46 -5.77
N VAL A 91 13.31 0.94 -5.15
CA VAL A 91 13.36 2.07 -4.21
C VAL A 91 13.48 1.67 -2.74
N CYS A 92 13.23 0.40 -2.40
CA CYS A 92 13.26 -0.09 -1.02
C CYS A 92 14.63 -0.64 -0.65
N GLU A 93 15.10 -0.33 0.54
CA GLU A 93 16.32 -0.91 1.12
C GLU A 93 16.08 -2.31 1.67
N LYS A 94 14.86 -2.59 2.16
CA LYS A 94 14.46 -3.89 2.71
C LYS A 94 13.16 -4.32 2.08
N MET A 95 13.13 -5.56 1.57
CA MET A 95 11.87 -6.15 1.10
C MET A 95 11.17 -6.87 2.26
N MET A 96 9.84 -6.81 2.24
CA MET A 96 8.96 -7.41 3.25
C MET A 96 8.06 -8.46 2.58
N PRO A 97 8.61 -9.62 2.19
CA PRO A 97 7.88 -10.60 1.37
C PRO A 97 6.65 -11.19 2.06
N GLY A 98 6.62 -11.22 3.38
CA GLY A 98 5.47 -11.74 4.15
C GLY A 98 4.15 -11.05 3.81
N PHE A 99 4.17 -9.77 3.47
CA PHE A 99 2.97 -9.05 3.03
C PHE A 99 2.38 -9.67 1.76
N GLY A 100 3.21 -9.84 0.73
CA GLY A 100 2.78 -10.44 -0.53
C GLY A 100 2.33 -11.89 -0.38
N GLU A 101 3.03 -12.67 0.43
CA GLU A 101 2.69 -14.06 0.73
C GLU A 101 1.29 -14.16 1.34
N LEU A 102 1.00 -13.38 2.38
CA LEU A 102 -0.31 -13.40 3.04
C LEU A 102 -1.42 -12.89 2.13
N MET A 103 -1.20 -11.79 1.41
CA MET A 103 -2.18 -11.24 0.48
C MET A 103 -2.54 -12.25 -0.61
N ARG A 104 -1.56 -12.94 -1.21
CA ARG A 104 -1.82 -13.98 -2.22
C ARG A 104 -2.57 -15.17 -1.62
N GLN A 105 -2.20 -15.61 -0.43
CA GLN A 105 -2.87 -16.71 0.26
C GLN A 105 -4.36 -16.41 0.48
N VAL A 106 -4.67 -15.21 0.94
CA VAL A 106 -6.06 -14.78 1.15
C VAL A 106 -6.81 -14.67 -0.17
N SER A 107 -6.22 -14.06 -1.19
CA SER A 107 -6.87 -13.87 -2.49
C SER A 107 -7.11 -15.20 -3.23
N LEU A 108 -6.24 -16.21 -3.03
CA LEU A 108 -6.42 -17.54 -3.61
C LEU A 108 -7.68 -18.28 -3.11
N GLN A 109 -8.22 -17.88 -1.98
CA GLN A 109 -9.50 -18.42 -1.48
C GLN A 109 -10.70 -17.99 -2.36
N TYR A 110 -10.55 -16.90 -3.10
CA TYR A 110 -11.61 -16.31 -3.91
C TYR A 110 -11.41 -16.56 -5.41
N VAL A 111 -10.18 -16.40 -5.90
CA VAL A 111 -9.88 -16.51 -7.33
C VAL A 111 -8.54 -17.22 -7.57
N PRO A 112 -8.49 -18.23 -8.46
CA PRO A 112 -7.25 -18.97 -8.74
C PRO A 112 -6.20 -18.11 -9.44
N THR A 113 -6.57 -17.06 -10.15
CA THR A 113 -5.65 -16.16 -10.83
C THR A 113 -4.86 -15.25 -9.88
N ALA A 114 -5.18 -15.24 -8.59
CA ALA A 114 -4.36 -14.56 -7.58
C ALA A 114 -2.91 -15.04 -7.57
N ILE A 115 -2.64 -16.27 -8.03
CA ILE A 115 -1.28 -16.79 -8.19
C ILE A 115 -0.42 -15.96 -9.17
N LEU A 116 -1.05 -15.20 -10.05
CA LEU A 116 -0.37 -14.33 -11.02
C LEU A 116 0.01 -12.97 -10.43
N SER A 117 -0.47 -12.63 -9.24
CA SER A 117 -0.13 -11.38 -8.58
C SER A 117 1.30 -11.43 -8.04
N ARG A 118 2.06 -10.39 -8.36
CA ARG A 118 3.44 -10.21 -7.90
C ARG A 118 3.56 -9.11 -6.85
N GLN A 119 2.42 -8.72 -6.27
CA GLN A 119 2.35 -7.69 -5.23
C GLN A 119 3.27 -8.03 -4.06
N THR A 120 3.93 -7.00 -3.51
CA THR A 120 4.90 -7.11 -2.44
C THR A 120 4.83 -5.89 -1.52
N ALA A 121 5.76 -5.82 -0.60
CA ALA A 121 5.96 -4.66 0.25
C ALA A 121 7.46 -4.48 0.52
N GLY A 122 7.84 -3.28 0.92
CA GLY A 122 9.21 -2.97 1.28
C GLY A 122 9.31 -1.73 2.13
N ILE A 123 10.51 -1.49 2.65
CA ILE A 123 10.81 -0.35 3.50
C ILE A 123 11.79 0.56 2.77
N ARG A 124 11.42 1.85 2.70
CA ARG A 124 12.32 2.92 2.28
C ARG A 124 12.44 3.94 3.41
N GLY A 125 13.65 4.06 3.97
CA GLY A 125 13.88 4.92 5.13
C GLY A 125 12.95 4.56 6.29
N LYS A 126 12.06 5.47 6.67
CA LYS A 126 11.05 5.27 7.71
C LYS A 126 9.65 4.99 7.17
N SER A 127 9.54 4.69 5.89
CA SER A 127 8.26 4.47 5.19
C SER A 127 8.07 3.01 4.84
N LEU A 128 6.86 2.50 5.05
CA LEU A 128 6.42 1.20 4.56
C LEU A 128 5.66 1.40 3.25
N ILE A 129 6.05 0.68 2.20
CA ILE A 129 5.38 0.68 0.91
C ILE A 129 4.69 -0.67 0.73
N ILE A 130 3.39 -0.67 0.40
CA ILE A 130 2.60 -1.89 0.16
C ILE A 130 1.94 -1.80 -1.21
N ASN A 131 2.13 -2.84 -2.04
CA ASN A 131 1.40 -2.97 -3.30
C ASN A 131 0.09 -3.71 -3.09
N LEU A 132 -0.99 -3.23 -3.67
CA LEU A 132 -2.31 -3.86 -3.64
C LEU A 132 -2.79 -4.23 -5.03
N PRO A 133 -3.71 -5.21 -5.15
CA PRO A 133 -4.34 -5.53 -6.42
C PRO A 133 -5.23 -4.37 -6.92
N GLY A 134 -5.69 -4.48 -8.17
CA GLY A 134 -6.43 -3.39 -8.80
C GLY A 134 -7.92 -3.32 -8.48
N LYS A 135 -8.56 -4.39 -8.02
CA LYS A 135 -10.02 -4.42 -7.79
C LYS A 135 -10.38 -3.99 -6.36
N PRO A 136 -11.37 -3.10 -6.17
CA PRO A 136 -11.76 -2.62 -4.83
C PRO A 136 -12.03 -3.72 -3.82
N LYS A 137 -12.75 -4.77 -4.19
CA LYS A 137 -13.02 -5.91 -3.30
C LYS A 137 -11.73 -6.60 -2.86
N SER A 138 -10.82 -6.85 -3.79
CA SER A 138 -9.53 -7.49 -3.50
C SER A 138 -8.62 -6.60 -2.66
N ILE A 139 -8.68 -5.29 -2.85
CA ILE A 139 -7.98 -4.29 -2.03
C ILE A 139 -8.38 -4.45 -0.57
N ARG A 140 -9.67 -4.48 -0.27
CA ARG A 140 -10.17 -4.60 1.10
C ARG A 140 -9.79 -5.94 1.73
N GLU A 141 -9.94 -7.03 0.99
CA GLU A 141 -9.55 -8.37 1.44
C GLU A 141 -8.06 -8.45 1.81
N CYS A 142 -7.20 -7.89 0.96
CA CYS A 142 -5.76 -7.84 1.20
C CYS A 142 -5.41 -6.96 2.41
N LEU A 143 -5.99 -5.77 2.50
CA LEU A 143 -5.73 -4.85 3.61
C LEU A 143 -6.23 -5.41 4.95
N ASP A 144 -7.40 -6.04 4.99
CA ASP A 144 -7.91 -6.68 6.20
C ASP A 144 -6.94 -7.75 6.72
N ALA A 145 -6.24 -8.44 5.81
CA ALA A 145 -5.27 -9.47 6.17
C ALA A 145 -3.95 -8.90 6.74
N VAL A 146 -3.40 -7.86 6.12
CA VAL A 146 -2.04 -7.38 6.45
C VAL A 146 -2.02 -6.17 7.37
N PHE A 147 -3.07 -5.38 7.43
CA PHE A 147 -3.10 -4.14 8.20
C PHE A 147 -2.90 -4.33 9.71
N PRO A 148 -3.30 -5.45 10.33
CA PRO A 148 -2.97 -5.70 11.74
C PRO A 148 -1.49 -5.57 12.10
N ALA A 149 -0.58 -5.84 11.15
CA ALA A 149 0.87 -5.71 11.35
C ALA A 149 1.42 -4.32 10.99
N VAL A 150 0.65 -3.48 10.32
CA VAL A 150 1.14 -2.20 9.76
C VAL A 150 1.52 -1.19 10.85
N PRO A 151 0.67 -0.89 11.85
CA PRO A 151 1.05 0.08 12.89
C PRO A 151 2.33 -0.29 13.64
N TYR A 152 2.50 -1.55 13.99
CA TYR A 152 3.72 -1.99 14.66
C TYR A 152 4.95 -1.91 13.76
N CYS A 153 4.82 -2.22 12.49
CA CYS A 153 5.91 -2.01 11.52
C CYS A 153 6.36 -0.55 11.50
N ILE A 154 5.42 0.38 11.49
CA ILE A 154 5.71 1.81 11.50
C ILE A 154 6.35 2.24 12.83
N ASP A 155 5.91 1.67 13.97
CA ASP A 155 6.58 1.89 15.26
C ASP A 155 8.07 1.48 15.19
N LEU A 156 8.36 0.33 14.59
CA LEU A 156 9.74 -0.18 14.44
C LEU A 156 10.59 0.71 13.53
N LEU A 157 9.96 1.44 12.63
CA LEU A 157 10.64 2.43 11.77
C LEU A 157 10.77 3.80 12.43
N GLU A 158 10.43 3.91 13.72
CA GLU A 158 10.41 5.18 14.45
C GLU A 158 9.45 6.21 13.85
N GLY A 159 8.36 5.74 13.25
CA GLY A 159 7.30 6.57 12.71
C GLY A 159 6.28 6.99 13.78
N PRO A 160 5.22 7.70 13.36
CA PRO A 160 4.17 8.14 14.28
C PRO A 160 3.36 6.96 14.81
N PHE A 161 2.84 7.09 16.02
CA PHE A 161 1.94 6.09 16.60
C PHE A 161 0.57 6.16 15.91
N ILE A 162 0.19 5.05 15.28
CA ILE A 162 -1.10 4.93 14.58
C ILE A 162 -2.07 4.13 15.42
N GLU A 163 -3.18 4.74 15.77
CA GLU A 163 -4.29 4.12 16.49
C GLU A 163 -5.38 3.71 15.51
N THR A 164 -5.83 2.46 15.61
CA THR A 164 -6.88 1.93 14.74
C THR A 164 -8.24 1.93 15.44
N ASN A 165 -9.31 1.97 14.63
CA ASN A 165 -10.67 1.70 15.08
C ASN A 165 -10.82 0.18 15.29
N GLU A 166 -10.73 -0.28 16.53
CA GLU A 166 -10.72 -1.71 16.88
C GLU A 166 -12.03 -2.43 16.54
N GLU A 167 -13.13 -1.71 16.31
CA GLU A 167 -14.38 -2.30 15.82
C GLU A 167 -14.27 -2.73 14.35
N VAL A 168 -13.34 -2.14 13.60
CA VAL A 168 -13.13 -2.40 12.16
C VAL A 168 -11.88 -3.25 11.94
N ILE A 169 -10.74 -2.84 12.50
CA ILE A 169 -9.46 -3.53 12.35
C ILE A 169 -8.64 -3.41 13.63
N LYS A 170 -8.08 -4.51 14.08
CA LYS A 170 -7.30 -4.55 15.30
C LYS A 170 -5.81 -4.61 15.01
N ALA A 171 -5.10 -3.56 15.34
CA ALA A 171 -3.64 -3.57 15.28
C ALA A 171 -3.06 -4.49 16.36
N PHE A 172 -2.06 -5.26 15.99
CA PHE A 172 -1.34 -6.10 16.94
C PHE A 172 0.03 -5.48 17.24
N ARG A 173 0.26 -5.20 18.50
CA ARG A 173 1.58 -4.80 19.01
C ARG A 173 2.05 -5.79 20.06
N PRO A 174 3.22 -6.45 19.87
CA PRO A 174 3.77 -7.34 20.87
C PRO A 174 4.00 -6.58 22.19
N LYS A 175 3.78 -7.27 23.31
CA LYS A 175 4.12 -6.68 24.63
C LYS A 175 5.62 -6.51 24.73
N ALA A 176 6.06 -5.38 25.28
CA ALA A 176 7.47 -5.18 25.65
C ALA A 176 7.90 -6.28 26.64
N LYS A 177 9.11 -6.84 26.42
CA LYS A 177 9.71 -7.83 27.32
C LYS A 177 10.22 -7.15 28.57
#